data_f044e2224c2563c8e6bd2f979c23edf0
#
_entry.id   f044e2224c2563c8e6bd2f979c23edf0
#
_cell.length_a   1.000
_cell.length_b   1.000
_cell.length_c   1.000
_cell.angle_alpha   90.00
_cell.angle_beta   90.00
_cell.angle_gamma   90.00
#
_symmetry.space_group_name_H-M   'P 1'
#
loop_
_entity.id
_entity.type
_entity.pdbx_description
1 polymer ?
#
loop_
_entity_poly.entity_id
_entity_poly.type
_entity_poly.pdbx_seq_one_letter_code
_entity_poly.pdbx_strand_id
1 'polypeptide(L)'
;MAHDNKYADVPLRIRSWGVIICVFATAISHPYAMYLFSLWVSFQALRELGCLFAFDATYWRMAIPLLQGILLVSCPTYPTYMVGASALVGVSLILSLCLRQVPLGLPLSLLIVLVAYPHLTFLRMESQGVLWILFLVVTTELNDIFQYLTGKRFGKRKILPKVSPNKTVEGFAGGLLLTPLLSMGLGRLLGLPTALPTLALVGLALSFFGFWGDVSFSYLKRRAGVKDTSNLIPGHGGLLDRIDSLLYNCIWFYLWIL
;
A
#
# COMPACT_ATOMS: atom_id res chain seq x y z
N MET A 1 41.57 4.60 -3.23
CA MET A 1 40.36 5.27 -2.78
C MET A 1 39.35 5.14 -3.90
N ALA A 2 38.42 4.19 -3.82
CA ALA A 2 37.35 4.05 -4.79
C ALA A 2 36.37 5.22 -4.58
N HIS A 3 36.22 6.10 -5.55
CA HIS A 3 35.12 7.05 -5.59
C HIS A 3 33.82 6.24 -5.66
N ASP A 4 33.15 6.12 -4.52
CA ASP A 4 31.79 5.60 -4.45
C ASP A 4 30.93 6.48 -5.37
N ASN A 5 30.60 5.94 -6.53
CA ASN A 5 29.83 6.66 -7.52
C ASN A 5 28.39 6.78 -7.00
N LYS A 6 28.10 7.89 -6.34
CA LYS A 6 26.81 8.22 -5.70
C LYS A 6 25.58 8.00 -6.61
N TYR A 7 25.81 7.84 -7.91
CA TYR A 7 24.79 7.66 -8.94
C TYR A 7 24.81 6.28 -9.61
N ALA A 8 25.63 5.33 -9.10
CA ALA A 8 25.73 3.99 -9.68
C ALA A 8 24.39 3.23 -9.69
N ASP A 9 23.53 3.49 -8.71
CA ASP A 9 22.24 2.84 -8.57
C ASP A 9 21.10 3.48 -9.41
N VAL A 10 21.33 4.65 -9.99
CA VAL A 10 20.28 5.40 -10.70
C VAL A 10 19.71 4.63 -11.91
N PRO A 11 20.53 4.02 -12.81
CA PRO A 11 19.99 3.27 -13.93
C PRO A 11 19.15 2.06 -13.49
N LEU A 12 19.56 1.38 -12.41
CA LEU A 12 18.84 0.24 -11.86
C LEU A 12 17.47 0.66 -11.31
N ARG A 13 17.43 1.80 -10.62
CA ARG A 13 16.18 2.37 -10.08
C ARG A 13 15.23 2.77 -11.19
N ILE A 14 15.71 3.42 -12.24
CA ILE A 14 14.88 3.82 -13.40
C ILE A 14 14.28 2.58 -14.08
N ARG A 15 15.08 1.52 -14.28
CA ARG A 15 14.58 0.26 -14.84
C ARG A 15 13.50 -0.38 -13.97
N SER A 16 13.73 -0.44 -12.67
CA SER A 16 12.75 -0.99 -11.71
C SER A 16 11.45 -0.19 -11.72
N TRP A 17 11.50 1.14 -11.75
CA TRP A 17 10.32 1.99 -11.90
C TRP A 17 9.57 1.73 -13.21
N GLY A 18 10.30 1.62 -14.33
CA GLY A 18 9.68 1.28 -15.61
C GLY A 18 8.92 -0.04 -15.57
N VAL A 19 9.51 -1.08 -14.96
CA VAL A 19 8.86 -2.39 -14.79
C VAL A 19 7.62 -2.27 -13.90
N ILE A 20 7.70 -1.59 -12.76
CA ILE A 20 6.56 -1.38 -11.86
C ILE A 20 5.41 -0.69 -12.60
N ILE A 21 5.69 0.39 -13.32
CA ILE A 21 4.69 1.13 -14.09
C ILE A 21 4.05 0.24 -15.16
N CYS A 22 4.84 -0.52 -15.93
CA CYS A 22 4.32 -1.42 -16.96
C CYS A 22 3.44 -2.53 -16.37
N VAL A 23 3.87 -3.18 -15.29
CA VAL A 23 3.11 -4.22 -14.60
C VAL A 23 1.81 -3.65 -14.05
N PHE A 24 1.86 -2.50 -13.41
CA PHE A 24 0.67 -1.85 -12.85
C PHE A 24 -0.29 -1.36 -13.93
N ALA A 25 0.21 -0.74 -15.01
CA ALA A 25 -0.60 -0.33 -16.15
C ALA A 25 -1.32 -1.53 -16.80
N THR A 26 -0.62 -2.67 -16.93
CA THR A 26 -1.23 -3.91 -17.40
C THR A 26 -2.31 -4.41 -16.43
N ALA A 27 -2.06 -4.35 -15.13
CA ALA A 27 -3.03 -4.76 -14.12
C ALA A 27 -4.33 -3.94 -14.16
N ILE A 28 -4.22 -2.61 -14.28
CA ILE A 28 -5.41 -1.73 -14.33
C ILE A 28 -6.13 -1.74 -15.67
N SER A 29 -5.51 -2.24 -16.76
CA SER A 29 -6.11 -2.23 -18.09
C SER A 29 -7.36 -3.10 -18.19
N HIS A 30 -7.40 -4.24 -17.49
CA HIS A 30 -8.51 -5.19 -17.54
C HIS A 30 -8.87 -5.73 -16.14
N PRO A 31 -10.17 -5.93 -15.82
CA PRO A 31 -10.59 -6.47 -14.52
C PRO A 31 -9.92 -7.80 -14.15
N TYR A 32 -9.85 -8.75 -15.07
CA TYR A 32 -9.19 -10.04 -14.80
C TYR A 32 -7.68 -9.91 -14.58
N ALA A 33 -7.03 -8.97 -15.27
CA ALA A 33 -5.62 -8.68 -15.03
C ALA A 33 -5.40 -8.13 -13.60
N MET A 34 -6.35 -7.31 -13.12
CA MET A 34 -6.32 -6.80 -11.73
C MET A 34 -6.54 -7.93 -10.71
N TYR A 35 -7.42 -8.90 -10.97
CA TYR A 35 -7.56 -10.09 -10.11
C TYR A 35 -6.26 -10.89 -10.03
N LEU A 36 -5.65 -11.20 -11.17
CA LEU A 36 -4.37 -11.94 -11.21
C LEU A 36 -3.25 -11.16 -10.50
N PHE A 37 -3.20 -9.85 -10.72
CA PHE A 37 -2.25 -8.98 -10.03
C PHE A 37 -2.48 -8.99 -8.51
N SER A 38 -3.74 -8.97 -8.06
CA SER A 38 -4.10 -9.07 -6.64
C SER A 38 -3.60 -10.38 -6.01
N LEU A 39 -3.77 -11.49 -6.70
CA LEU A 39 -3.28 -12.80 -6.23
C LEU A 39 -1.74 -12.84 -6.18
N TRP A 40 -1.08 -12.27 -7.18
CA TRP A 40 0.38 -12.18 -7.21
C TRP A 40 0.91 -11.27 -6.08
N VAL A 41 0.28 -10.12 -5.84
CA VAL A 41 0.64 -9.24 -4.70
C VAL A 41 0.48 -9.98 -3.38
N SER A 42 -0.61 -10.71 -3.20
CA SER A 42 -0.86 -11.50 -1.99
C SER A 42 0.22 -12.57 -1.78
N PHE A 43 0.63 -13.26 -2.85
CA PHE A 43 1.71 -14.24 -2.82
C PHE A 43 3.05 -13.63 -2.38
N GLN A 44 3.39 -12.46 -2.90
CA GLN A 44 4.65 -11.78 -2.54
C GLN A 44 4.58 -11.13 -1.17
N ALA A 45 3.46 -10.47 -0.85
CA ALA A 45 3.26 -9.83 0.45
C ALA A 45 3.35 -10.83 1.61
N LEU A 46 2.81 -12.04 1.47
CA LEU A 46 2.89 -13.08 2.51
C LEU A 46 4.32 -13.52 2.80
N ARG A 47 5.19 -13.54 1.80
CA ARG A 47 6.62 -13.81 2.02
C ARG A 47 7.25 -12.73 2.89
N GLU A 48 6.96 -11.46 2.60
CA GLU A 48 7.50 -10.31 3.34
C GLU A 48 6.90 -10.22 4.74
N LEU A 49 5.59 -10.47 4.88
CA LEU A 49 4.89 -10.51 6.17
C LEU A 49 5.38 -11.66 7.05
N GLY A 50 5.69 -12.83 6.46
CA GLY A 50 6.32 -13.94 7.19
C GLY A 50 7.64 -13.52 7.84
N CYS A 51 8.48 -12.76 7.12
CA CYS A 51 9.70 -12.19 7.68
C CYS A 51 9.42 -11.14 8.77
N LEU A 52 8.45 -10.24 8.55
CA LEU A 52 8.11 -9.19 9.50
C LEU A 52 7.50 -9.73 10.80
N PHE A 53 6.68 -10.76 10.71
CA PHE A 53 5.99 -11.36 11.86
C PHE A 53 6.63 -12.66 12.37
N ALA A 54 7.82 -13.00 11.85
CA ALA A 54 8.64 -14.15 12.26
C ALA A 54 7.89 -15.49 12.22
N PHE A 55 7.21 -15.81 11.10
CA PHE A 55 6.59 -17.10 10.88
C PHE A 55 6.96 -17.69 9.52
N ASP A 56 6.94 -19.02 9.40
CA ASP A 56 7.12 -19.69 8.12
C ASP A 56 5.89 -19.50 7.22
N ALA A 57 6.06 -18.71 6.18
CA ALA A 57 5.01 -18.41 5.22
C ALA A 57 4.95 -19.39 4.04
N THR A 58 5.81 -20.40 3.98
CA THR A 58 5.99 -21.26 2.80
C THR A 58 4.68 -21.88 2.29
N TYR A 59 3.89 -22.48 3.17
CA TYR A 59 2.58 -23.03 2.81
C TYR A 59 1.52 -21.94 2.60
N TRP A 60 1.52 -20.93 3.46
CA TRP A 60 0.50 -19.88 3.46
C TRP A 60 0.53 -19.01 2.20
N ARG A 61 1.70 -18.76 1.65
CA ARG A 61 1.87 -17.99 0.40
C ARG A 61 1.30 -18.68 -0.84
N MET A 62 1.02 -19.98 -0.78
CA MET A 62 0.30 -20.71 -1.82
C MET A 62 -1.19 -20.80 -1.49
N ALA A 63 -1.53 -21.21 -0.26
CA ALA A 63 -2.90 -21.46 0.17
C ALA A 63 -3.74 -20.18 0.20
N ILE A 64 -3.21 -19.06 0.69
CA ILE A 64 -3.98 -17.82 0.87
C ILE A 64 -4.36 -17.16 -0.46
N PRO A 65 -3.47 -16.98 -1.45
CA PRO A 65 -3.88 -16.46 -2.75
C PRO A 65 -4.91 -17.36 -3.46
N LEU A 66 -4.78 -18.69 -3.32
CA LEU A 66 -5.79 -19.61 -3.84
C LEU A 66 -7.15 -19.38 -3.17
N LEU A 67 -7.17 -19.28 -1.84
CA LEU A 67 -8.38 -18.99 -1.07
C LEU A 67 -8.95 -17.60 -1.43
N GLN A 68 -8.10 -16.59 -1.61
CA GLN A 68 -8.51 -15.28 -2.09
C GLN A 68 -9.14 -15.36 -3.48
N GLY A 69 -8.57 -16.15 -4.39
CA GLY A 69 -9.13 -16.38 -5.72
C GLY A 69 -10.50 -17.03 -5.65
N ILE A 70 -10.67 -18.04 -4.79
CA ILE A 70 -11.97 -18.68 -4.53
C ILE A 70 -12.98 -17.66 -4.01
N LEU A 71 -12.58 -16.82 -3.03
CA LEU A 71 -13.45 -15.77 -2.50
C LEU A 71 -13.85 -14.74 -3.56
N LEU A 72 -12.92 -14.29 -4.40
CA LEU A 72 -13.22 -13.32 -5.46
C LEU A 72 -14.20 -13.87 -6.50
N VAL A 73 -14.16 -15.17 -6.76
CA VAL A 73 -15.08 -15.83 -7.70
C VAL A 73 -16.43 -16.13 -7.05
N SER A 74 -16.43 -16.65 -5.81
CA SER A 74 -17.64 -17.07 -5.10
C SER A 74 -18.42 -15.91 -4.48
N CYS A 75 -17.73 -14.83 -4.14
CA CYS A 75 -18.26 -13.62 -3.52
C CYS A 75 -17.92 -12.39 -4.38
N PRO A 76 -18.54 -12.22 -5.55
CA PRO A 76 -18.12 -11.21 -6.53
C PRO A 76 -18.45 -9.77 -6.13
N THR A 77 -19.30 -9.57 -5.13
CA THR A 77 -19.63 -8.23 -4.62
C THR A 77 -18.76 -7.87 -3.43
N TYR A 78 -18.43 -6.58 -3.30
CA TYR A 78 -17.61 -6.08 -2.18
C TYR A 78 -18.12 -6.52 -0.80
N PRO A 79 -19.43 -6.35 -0.44
CA PRO A 79 -19.91 -6.74 0.88
C PRO A 79 -19.77 -8.24 1.16
N THR A 80 -20.12 -9.10 0.18
CA THR A 80 -20.03 -10.56 0.37
C THR A 80 -18.59 -11.03 0.50
N TYR A 81 -17.68 -10.44 -0.29
CA TYR A 81 -16.25 -10.71 -0.16
C TYR A 81 -15.71 -10.28 1.21
N MET A 82 -16.03 -9.07 1.69
CA MET A 82 -15.54 -8.57 2.97
C MET A 82 -16.05 -9.38 4.17
N VAL A 83 -17.28 -9.88 4.10
CA VAL A 83 -17.79 -10.81 5.13
C VAL A 83 -16.96 -12.10 5.15
N GLY A 84 -16.72 -12.72 3.99
CA GLY A 84 -15.90 -13.94 3.89
C GLY A 84 -14.46 -13.72 4.34
N ALA A 85 -13.83 -12.65 3.87
CA ALA A 85 -12.45 -12.29 4.24
C ALA A 85 -12.31 -12.02 5.73
N SER A 86 -13.23 -11.23 6.32
CA SER A 86 -13.25 -10.93 7.76
C SER A 86 -13.49 -12.16 8.60
N ALA A 87 -14.37 -13.08 8.17
CA ALA A 87 -14.59 -14.37 8.84
C ALA A 87 -13.30 -15.20 8.87
N LEU A 88 -12.55 -15.27 7.75
CA LEU A 88 -11.27 -16.00 7.72
C LEU A 88 -10.21 -15.37 8.65
N VAL A 89 -10.13 -14.04 8.70
CA VAL A 89 -9.27 -13.33 9.67
C VAL A 89 -9.69 -13.68 11.09
N GLY A 90 -10.99 -13.62 11.41
CA GLY A 90 -11.52 -13.96 12.72
C GLY A 90 -11.24 -15.41 13.13
N VAL A 91 -11.49 -16.36 12.25
CA VAL A 91 -11.18 -17.78 12.48
C VAL A 91 -9.68 -17.97 12.71
N SER A 92 -8.82 -17.38 11.87
CA SER A 92 -7.36 -17.49 12.04
C SER A 92 -6.87 -16.87 13.34
N LEU A 93 -7.49 -15.77 13.80
CA LEU A 93 -7.19 -15.15 15.09
C LEU A 93 -7.59 -16.06 16.26
N ILE A 94 -8.79 -16.65 16.24
CA ILE A 94 -9.24 -17.61 17.24
C ILE A 94 -8.29 -18.81 17.28
N LEU A 95 -7.94 -19.37 16.12
CA LEU A 95 -7.00 -20.48 16.04
C LEU A 95 -5.61 -20.10 16.59
N SER A 96 -5.12 -18.90 16.32
CA SER A 96 -3.85 -18.42 16.86
C SER A 96 -3.88 -18.23 18.39
N LEU A 97 -5.03 -17.88 18.94
CA LEU A 97 -5.20 -17.74 20.39
C LEU A 97 -5.37 -19.09 21.09
N CYS A 98 -6.05 -20.06 20.45
CA CYS A 98 -6.33 -21.37 21.02
C CYS A 98 -5.20 -22.38 20.76
N LEU A 99 -4.50 -22.29 19.62
CA LEU A 99 -3.51 -23.25 19.18
C LEU A 99 -2.14 -22.58 19.08
N ARG A 100 -1.19 -22.98 19.94
CA ARG A 100 0.19 -22.45 19.92
C ARG A 100 0.94 -22.68 18.60
N GLN A 101 0.46 -23.60 17.77
CA GLN A 101 1.06 -23.92 16.47
C GLN A 101 0.74 -22.89 15.39
N VAL A 102 -0.34 -22.08 15.57
CA VAL A 102 -0.74 -21.04 14.60
C VAL A 102 -0.15 -19.70 15.05
N PRO A 103 0.77 -19.11 14.27
CA PRO A 103 1.45 -17.88 14.66
C PRO A 103 0.51 -16.68 14.61
N LEU A 104 0.59 -15.78 15.61
CA LEU A 104 -0.17 -14.51 15.65
C LEU A 104 0.11 -13.58 14.46
N GLY A 105 1.24 -13.77 13.77
CA GLY A 105 1.54 -13.06 12.53
C GLY A 105 0.62 -13.42 11.37
N LEU A 106 0.00 -14.63 11.39
CA LEU A 106 -0.88 -15.07 10.33
C LEU A 106 -2.17 -14.24 10.21
N PRO A 107 -3.00 -14.05 11.26
CA PRO A 107 -4.20 -13.22 11.14
C PRO A 107 -3.89 -11.76 10.78
N LEU A 108 -2.77 -11.21 11.23
CA LEU A 108 -2.32 -9.87 10.81
C LEU A 108 -1.98 -9.84 9.32
N SER A 109 -1.34 -10.89 8.81
CA SER A 109 -1.04 -11.01 7.38
C SER A 109 -2.32 -11.17 6.54
N LEU A 110 -3.29 -11.97 7.02
CA LEU A 110 -4.60 -12.10 6.37
C LEU A 110 -5.38 -10.79 6.35
N LEU A 111 -5.32 -10.00 7.41
CA LEU A 111 -5.94 -8.67 7.45
C LEU A 111 -5.38 -7.76 6.35
N ILE A 112 -4.07 -7.76 6.13
CA ILE A 112 -3.44 -6.96 5.08
C ILE A 112 -3.81 -7.49 3.69
N VAL A 113 -3.70 -8.79 3.48
CA VAL A 113 -3.80 -9.41 2.15
C VAL A 113 -5.26 -9.61 1.71
N LEU A 114 -6.15 -10.06 2.60
CA LEU A 114 -7.54 -10.35 2.27
C LEU A 114 -8.49 -9.17 2.53
N VAL A 115 -8.15 -8.25 3.43
CA VAL A 115 -9.02 -7.12 3.76
C VAL A 115 -8.48 -5.81 3.19
N ALA A 116 -7.25 -5.40 3.52
CA ALA A 116 -6.76 -4.08 3.14
C ALA A 116 -6.53 -3.96 1.62
N TYR A 117 -5.74 -4.84 1.03
CA TYR A 117 -5.34 -4.77 -0.37
C TYR A 117 -6.49 -4.91 -1.38
N PRO A 118 -7.49 -5.82 -1.21
CA PRO A 118 -8.57 -5.98 -2.18
C PRO A 118 -9.45 -4.77 -2.44
N HIS A 119 -9.44 -3.76 -1.57
CA HIS A 119 -10.11 -2.49 -1.86
C HIS A 119 -9.65 -1.88 -3.19
N LEU A 120 -8.35 -2.00 -3.52
CA LEU A 120 -7.84 -1.56 -4.83
C LEU A 120 -8.41 -2.40 -5.98
N THR A 121 -8.62 -3.70 -5.75
CA THR A 121 -9.22 -4.61 -6.73
C THR A 121 -10.69 -4.26 -6.97
N PHE A 122 -11.46 -4.01 -5.92
CA PHE A 122 -12.86 -3.58 -6.04
C PHE A 122 -12.98 -2.18 -6.62
N LEU A 123 -12.06 -1.26 -6.28
CA LEU A 123 -12.01 0.06 -6.90
C LEU A 123 -11.89 -0.03 -8.45
N ARG A 124 -11.17 -1.04 -8.95
CA ARG A 124 -11.07 -1.29 -10.40
C ARG A 124 -12.41 -1.67 -11.05
N MET A 125 -13.32 -2.26 -10.28
CA MET A 125 -14.65 -2.70 -10.78
C MET A 125 -15.66 -1.56 -10.82
N GLU A 126 -15.40 -0.47 -10.13
CA GLU A 126 -16.29 0.69 -10.08
C GLU A 126 -16.36 1.43 -11.43
N SER A 127 -17.44 2.19 -11.61
CA SER A 127 -17.56 3.14 -12.72
C SER A 127 -16.35 4.10 -12.68
N GLN A 128 -15.67 4.24 -13.82
CA GLN A 128 -14.42 5.01 -13.93
C GLN A 128 -13.29 4.50 -13.03
N GLY A 129 -13.30 3.22 -12.61
CA GLY A 129 -12.33 2.64 -11.67
C GLY A 129 -10.87 2.86 -12.05
N VAL A 130 -10.53 2.87 -13.36
CA VAL A 130 -9.17 3.22 -13.82
C VAL A 130 -8.80 4.65 -13.44
N LEU A 131 -9.70 5.61 -13.62
CA LEU A 131 -9.44 7.02 -13.30
C LEU A 131 -9.32 7.22 -11.78
N TRP A 132 -10.14 6.52 -10.99
CA TRP A 132 -10.05 6.53 -9.54
C TRP A 132 -8.76 5.92 -9.02
N ILE A 133 -8.28 4.83 -9.61
CA ILE A 133 -7.00 4.22 -9.27
C ILE A 133 -5.84 5.17 -9.62
N LEU A 134 -5.85 5.76 -10.82
CA LEU A 134 -4.83 6.74 -11.21
C LEU A 134 -4.81 7.93 -10.26
N PHE A 135 -5.98 8.46 -9.91
CA PHE A 135 -6.11 9.54 -8.94
C PHE A 135 -5.52 9.15 -7.58
N LEU A 136 -5.93 7.99 -7.04
CA LEU A 136 -5.45 7.49 -5.75
C LEU A 136 -3.93 7.31 -5.73
N VAL A 137 -3.39 6.57 -6.71
CA VAL A 137 -1.96 6.23 -6.75
C VAL A 137 -1.12 7.47 -6.97
N VAL A 138 -1.43 8.29 -7.97
CA VAL A 138 -0.65 9.51 -8.26
C VAL A 138 -0.69 10.49 -7.10
N THR A 139 -1.85 10.66 -6.45
CA THR A 139 -1.97 11.54 -5.28
C THR A 139 -1.17 11.00 -4.10
N THR A 140 -1.18 9.70 -3.85
CA THR A 140 -0.41 9.07 -2.76
C THR A 140 1.10 9.20 -2.99
N GLU A 141 1.59 8.86 -4.19
CA GLU A 141 3.02 8.93 -4.51
C GLU A 141 3.55 10.38 -4.48
N LEU A 142 2.80 11.33 -5.05
CA LEU A 142 3.19 12.74 -5.02
C LEU A 142 3.10 13.35 -3.62
N ASN A 143 2.18 12.89 -2.78
CA ASN A 143 2.14 13.27 -1.36
C ASN A 143 3.45 12.91 -0.65
N ASP A 144 3.97 11.70 -0.86
CA ASP A 144 5.22 11.27 -0.23
C ASP A 144 6.41 12.11 -0.72
N ILE A 145 6.40 12.49 -2.01
CA ILE A 145 7.39 13.44 -2.56
C ILE A 145 7.25 14.81 -1.90
N PHE A 146 6.05 15.35 -1.73
CA PHE A 146 5.82 16.64 -1.07
C PHE A 146 6.29 16.62 0.39
N GLN A 147 5.95 15.56 1.14
CA GLN A 147 6.42 15.38 2.52
C GLN A 147 7.94 15.32 2.60
N TYR A 148 8.58 14.59 1.67
CA TYR A 148 10.04 14.51 1.61
C TYR A 148 10.69 15.85 1.27
N LEU A 149 10.24 16.55 0.24
CA LEU A 149 10.83 17.82 -0.21
C LEU A 149 10.66 18.93 0.83
N THR A 150 9.46 19.07 1.41
CA THR A 150 9.17 20.05 2.44
C THR A 150 9.93 19.72 3.73
N GLY A 151 9.98 18.45 4.11
CA GLY A 151 10.75 17.97 5.24
C GLY A 151 12.26 18.17 5.08
N LYS A 152 12.80 17.99 3.86
CA LYS A 152 14.21 18.26 3.56
C LYS A 152 14.54 19.75 3.58
N ARG A 153 13.63 20.60 3.11
CA ARG A 153 13.86 22.06 3.00
C ARG A 153 13.62 22.80 4.30
N PHE A 154 12.55 22.44 5.03
CA PHE A 154 12.06 23.18 6.18
C PHE A 154 12.06 22.39 7.48
N GLY A 155 12.33 21.07 7.44
CA GLY A 155 12.22 20.18 8.58
C GLY A 155 13.18 20.50 9.70
N LYS A 156 12.64 20.74 10.88
CA LYS A 156 13.38 20.99 12.13
C LYS A 156 13.04 19.97 13.20
N ARG A 157 11.76 19.57 13.30
CA ARG A 157 11.25 18.69 14.36
C ARG A 157 10.97 17.30 13.80
N LYS A 158 11.66 16.28 14.31
CA LYS A 158 11.42 14.88 13.95
C LYS A 158 10.15 14.37 14.63
N ILE A 159 9.29 13.62 13.90
CA ILE A 159 8.05 13.04 14.47
C ILE A 159 8.39 11.77 15.26
N LEU A 160 9.07 10.81 14.63
CA LEU A 160 9.39 9.51 15.20
C LEU A 160 10.86 9.11 14.91
N PRO A 161 11.85 9.72 15.63
CA PRO A 161 13.27 9.54 15.31
C PRO A 161 13.76 8.09 15.31
N LYS A 162 13.19 7.25 16.17
CA LYS A 162 13.56 5.83 16.32
C LYS A 162 12.96 4.93 15.22
N VAL A 163 11.86 5.33 14.61
CA VAL A 163 11.12 4.56 13.60
C VAL A 163 11.48 5.02 12.20
N SER A 164 11.29 6.31 11.94
CA SER A 164 11.57 6.95 10.65
C SER A 164 12.31 8.28 10.86
N PRO A 165 13.66 8.26 10.87
CA PRO A 165 14.47 9.42 11.25
C PRO A 165 14.39 10.59 10.26
N ASN A 166 13.87 10.37 9.07
CA ASN A 166 13.75 11.39 8.03
C ASN A 166 12.40 12.12 8.03
N LYS A 167 11.39 11.61 8.76
CA LYS A 167 10.07 12.23 8.81
C LYS A 167 10.04 13.38 9.83
N THR A 168 9.55 14.53 9.36
CA THR A 168 9.49 15.78 10.16
C THR A 168 8.07 16.32 10.22
N VAL A 169 7.77 17.10 11.25
CA VAL A 169 6.47 17.77 11.44
C VAL A 169 6.19 18.71 10.25
N GLU A 170 7.22 19.45 9.83
CA GLU A 170 7.13 20.40 8.72
C GLU A 170 6.92 19.66 7.38
N GLY A 171 7.51 18.46 7.22
CA GLY A 171 7.26 17.62 6.06
C GLY A 171 5.82 17.12 6.02
N PHE A 172 5.31 16.64 7.15
CA PHE A 172 3.91 16.21 7.27
C PHE A 172 2.94 17.36 6.99
N ALA A 173 3.18 18.54 7.58
CA ALA A 173 2.37 19.74 7.31
C ALA A 173 2.42 20.16 5.84
N GLY A 174 3.59 20.05 5.19
CA GLY A 174 3.74 20.31 3.76
C GLY A 174 2.89 19.36 2.90
N GLY A 175 2.84 18.07 3.23
CA GLY A 175 1.94 17.12 2.59
C GLY A 175 0.47 17.52 2.76
N LEU A 176 0.05 17.82 4.00
CA LEU A 176 -1.33 18.26 4.31
C LEU A 176 -1.75 19.55 3.58
N LEU A 177 -0.81 20.43 3.25
CA LEU A 177 -1.10 21.68 2.52
C LEU A 177 -1.08 21.51 0.99
N LEU A 178 -0.10 20.77 0.46
CA LEU A 178 0.10 20.66 -0.98
C LEU A 178 -0.76 19.58 -1.64
N THR A 179 -1.04 18.47 -0.95
CA THR A 179 -1.81 17.36 -1.51
C THR A 179 -3.27 17.71 -1.81
N PRO A 180 -4.00 18.51 -1.00
CA PRO A 180 -5.31 19.00 -1.39
C PRO A 180 -5.31 19.80 -2.70
N LEU A 181 -4.32 20.65 -2.94
CA LEU A 181 -4.20 21.41 -4.19
C LEU A 181 -3.92 20.48 -5.38
N LEU A 182 -3.02 19.52 -5.20
CA LEU A 182 -2.77 18.48 -6.20
C LEU A 182 -4.05 17.70 -6.52
N SER A 183 -4.76 17.27 -5.51
CA SER A 183 -6.00 16.48 -5.61
C SER A 183 -7.09 17.23 -6.40
N MET A 184 -7.26 18.52 -6.14
CA MET A 184 -8.17 19.38 -6.92
C MET A 184 -7.75 19.45 -8.40
N GLY A 185 -6.46 19.70 -8.67
CA GLY A 185 -5.94 19.80 -10.03
C GLY A 185 -6.02 18.48 -10.79
N LEU A 186 -5.59 17.40 -10.17
CA LEU A 186 -5.60 16.06 -10.77
C LEU A 186 -7.02 15.55 -11.00
N GLY A 187 -7.93 15.74 -10.05
CA GLY A 187 -9.33 15.33 -10.21
C GLY A 187 -10.01 16.06 -11.36
N ARG A 188 -9.71 17.36 -11.56
CA ARG A 188 -10.19 18.11 -12.74
C ARG A 188 -9.57 17.62 -14.03
N LEU A 189 -8.26 17.36 -14.03
CA LEU A 189 -7.53 16.85 -15.20
C LEU A 189 -8.08 15.49 -15.65
N LEU A 190 -8.40 14.61 -14.71
CA LEU A 190 -8.98 13.30 -14.98
C LEU A 190 -10.49 13.34 -15.26
N GLY A 191 -11.14 14.49 -15.15
CA GLY A 191 -12.59 14.64 -15.37
C GLY A 191 -13.44 13.90 -14.33
N LEU A 192 -12.95 13.78 -13.09
CA LEU A 192 -13.72 13.09 -12.04
C LEU A 192 -15.00 13.87 -11.68
N PRO A 193 -16.16 13.17 -11.50
CA PRO A 193 -17.45 13.80 -11.24
C PRO A 193 -17.59 14.24 -9.77
N THR A 194 -16.60 14.98 -9.26
CA THR A 194 -16.53 15.36 -7.84
C THR A 194 -16.24 16.85 -7.70
N ALA A 195 -16.90 17.51 -6.75
CA ALA A 195 -16.71 18.92 -6.48
C ALA A 195 -15.30 19.23 -5.94
N LEU A 196 -14.75 20.40 -6.30
CA LEU A 196 -13.41 20.80 -5.87
C LEU A 196 -13.19 20.76 -4.34
N PRO A 197 -14.13 21.26 -3.49
CA PRO A 197 -13.96 21.15 -2.04
C PRO A 197 -13.85 19.71 -1.54
N THR A 198 -14.64 18.80 -2.15
CA THR A 198 -14.58 17.37 -1.82
C THR A 198 -13.25 16.76 -2.22
N LEU A 199 -12.74 17.08 -3.43
CA LEU A 199 -11.41 16.65 -3.86
C LEU A 199 -10.31 17.17 -2.92
N ALA A 200 -10.42 18.40 -2.42
CA ALA A 200 -9.48 18.93 -1.44
C ALA A 200 -9.50 18.14 -0.11
N LEU A 201 -10.70 17.81 0.40
CA LEU A 201 -10.87 17.01 1.60
C LEU A 201 -10.31 15.58 1.40
N VAL A 202 -10.56 14.99 0.23
CA VAL A 202 -9.98 13.68 -0.13
C VAL A 202 -8.46 13.77 -0.16
N GLY A 203 -7.87 14.79 -0.78
CA GLY A 203 -6.44 15.00 -0.78
C GLY A 203 -5.84 15.17 0.61
N LEU A 204 -6.53 15.88 1.50
CA LEU A 204 -6.14 16.02 2.91
C LEU A 204 -6.14 14.67 3.62
N ALA A 205 -7.18 13.87 3.43
CA ALA A 205 -7.30 12.55 4.01
C ALA A 205 -6.23 11.57 3.44
N LEU A 206 -5.97 11.59 2.12
CA LEU A 206 -4.90 10.80 1.50
C LEU A 206 -3.52 11.15 2.07
N SER A 207 -3.26 12.44 2.30
CA SER A 207 -2.00 12.86 2.93
C SER A 207 -1.88 12.37 4.36
N PHE A 208 -2.97 12.45 5.14
CA PHE A 208 -2.99 12.01 6.52
C PHE A 208 -2.83 10.48 6.66
N PHE A 209 -3.69 9.72 6.00
CA PHE A 209 -3.67 8.25 6.10
C PHE A 209 -2.43 7.63 5.45
N GLY A 210 -1.95 8.18 4.33
CA GLY A 210 -0.72 7.74 3.69
C GLY A 210 0.49 7.89 4.60
N PHE A 211 0.62 9.04 5.30
CA PHE A 211 1.67 9.24 6.29
C PHE A 211 1.66 8.17 7.39
N TRP A 212 0.48 7.87 7.96
CA TRP A 212 0.35 6.86 9.00
C TRP A 212 0.57 5.44 8.48
N GLY A 213 0.26 5.17 7.21
CA GLY A 213 0.57 3.91 6.54
C GLY A 213 2.07 3.64 6.53
N ASP A 214 2.85 4.54 5.95
CA ASP A 214 4.33 4.43 5.90
C ASP A 214 4.94 4.36 7.32
N VAL A 215 4.46 5.19 8.27
CA VAL A 215 4.94 5.14 9.66
C VAL A 215 4.67 3.77 10.30
N SER A 216 3.48 3.21 10.09
CA SER A 216 3.10 1.90 10.65
C SER A 216 3.98 0.78 10.10
N PHE A 217 4.19 0.73 8.78
CA PHE A 217 5.10 -0.25 8.18
C PHE A 217 6.56 -0.02 8.57
N SER A 218 7.00 1.23 8.66
CA SER A 218 8.31 1.56 9.19
C SER A 218 8.50 1.05 10.63
N TYR A 219 7.48 1.19 11.49
CA TYR A 219 7.51 0.64 12.86
C TYR A 219 7.61 -0.90 12.86
N LEU A 220 6.80 -1.59 12.05
CA LEU A 220 6.85 -3.04 11.93
C LEU A 220 8.24 -3.52 11.47
N LYS A 221 8.84 -2.87 10.48
CA LYS A 221 10.20 -3.16 10.00
C LYS A 221 11.25 -3.01 11.10
N ARG A 222 11.20 -1.92 11.88
CA ARG A 222 12.14 -1.72 13.00
C ARG A 222 11.94 -2.76 14.11
N ARG A 223 10.70 -3.13 14.40
CA ARG A 223 10.40 -4.20 15.36
C ARG A 223 10.94 -5.56 14.90
N ALA A 224 10.92 -5.85 13.62
CA ALA A 224 11.50 -7.04 13.02
C ALA A 224 13.03 -6.96 12.84
N GLY A 225 13.68 -5.84 13.22
CA GLY A 225 15.13 -5.66 13.09
C GLY A 225 15.62 -5.42 11.65
N VAL A 226 14.69 -5.12 10.72
CA VAL A 226 15.02 -4.90 9.31
C VAL A 226 14.75 -3.44 8.89
N LYS A 227 15.33 -3.04 7.76
CA LYS A 227 15.07 -1.74 7.14
C LYS A 227 14.08 -1.88 5.99
N ASP A 228 14.24 -2.86 5.15
CA ASP A 228 13.41 -3.15 3.99
C ASP A 228 12.78 -4.53 4.16
N THR A 229 11.56 -4.73 3.64
CA THR A 229 10.81 -5.98 3.82
C THR A 229 11.41 -7.14 3.03
N SER A 230 12.06 -6.84 1.90
CA SER A 230 12.79 -7.81 1.06
C SER A 230 13.70 -7.07 0.05
N ASN A 231 14.39 -7.84 -0.81
CA ASN A 231 15.15 -7.32 -1.94
C ASN A 231 14.47 -7.66 -3.28
N LEU A 232 13.13 -7.75 -3.31
CA LEU A 232 12.37 -8.14 -4.50
C LEU A 232 12.57 -7.15 -5.65
N ILE A 233 12.57 -5.85 -5.33
CA ILE A 233 12.71 -4.79 -6.32
C ILE A 233 14.11 -4.20 -6.21
N PRO A 234 15.00 -4.46 -7.18
CA PRO A 234 16.37 -3.98 -7.13
C PRO A 234 16.46 -2.46 -6.95
N GLY A 235 17.19 -2.03 -5.93
CA GLY A 235 17.35 -0.62 -5.55
C GLY A 235 16.15 0.02 -4.84
N HIS A 236 15.05 -0.74 -4.61
CA HIS A 236 13.80 -0.23 -4.02
C HIS A 236 13.26 -1.04 -2.84
N GLY A 237 13.87 -2.17 -2.48
CA GLY A 237 13.41 -3.01 -1.37
C GLY A 237 12.31 -4.00 -1.75
N GLY A 238 11.39 -4.24 -0.85
CA GLY A 238 10.27 -5.16 -1.05
C GLY A 238 9.05 -4.53 -1.71
N LEU A 239 8.06 -5.38 -1.99
CA LEU A 239 6.76 -4.94 -2.50
C LEU A 239 6.01 -4.10 -1.46
N LEU A 240 5.98 -4.54 -0.20
CA LEU A 240 5.31 -3.82 0.89
C LEU A 240 5.95 -2.46 1.17
N ASP A 241 7.26 -2.29 0.87
CA ASP A 241 7.95 -1.00 0.95
C ASP A 241 7.47 0.02 -0.10
N ARG A 242 6.71 -0.42 -1.11
CA ARG A 242 6.18 0.41 -2.21
C ARG A 242 4.70 0.70 -2.10
N ILE A 243 3.97 -0.07 -1.29
CA ILE A 243 2.52 0.05 -1.17
C ILE A 243 2.07 0.35 0.27
N ASP A 244 2.98 0.62 1.20
CA ASP A 244 2.69 0.87 2.61
C ASP A 244 1.72 2.05 2.83
N SER A 245 1.98 3.20 2.22
CA SER A 245 1.07 4.36 2.21
C SER A 245 -0.24 4.04 1.46
N LEU A 246 -0.12 3.34 0.32
CA LEU A 246 -1.25 3.00 -0.53
C LEU A 246 -2.23 2.04 0.16
N LEU A 247 -1.74 1.08 0.96
CA LEU A 247 -2.58 0.13 1.71
C LEU A 247 -3.56 0.84 2.67
N TYR A 248 -3.12 1.88 3.35
CA TYR A 248 -4.00 2.68 4.20
C TYR A 248 -4.96 3.53 3.37
N ASN A 249 -4.44 4.13 2.31
CA ASN A 249 -5.21 5.01 1.44
C ASN A 249 -6.31 4.27 0.67
N CYS A 250 -6.07 3.05 0.17
CA CYS A 250 -7.08 2.34 -0.61
C CYS A 250 -8.31 1.91 0.22
N ILE A 251 -8.15 1.62 1.53
CA ILE A 251 -9.27 1.23 2.39
C ILE A 251 -10.29 2.36 2.49
N TRP A 252 -9.89 3.50 3.06
CA TRP A 252 -10.83 4.60 3.31
C TRP A 252 -11.28 5.27 2.01
N PHE A 253 -10.42 5.31 0.98
CA PHE A 253 -10.74 5.89 -0.31
C PHE A 253 -11.83 5.10 -1.03
N TYR A 254 -11.75 3.77 -1.02
CA TYR A 254 -12.80 2.93 -1.58
C TYR A 254 -14.12 3.08 -0.81
N LEU A 255 -14.05 3.08 0.54
CA LEU A 255 -15.24 3.30 1.39
C LEU A 255 -15.87 4.68 1.19
N TRP A 256 -15.09 5.68 0.81
CA TRP A 256 -15.62 6.98 0.46
C TRP A 256 -16.31 7.01 -0.93
N ILE A 257 -15.86 6.18 -1.86
CA ILE A 257 -16.47 6.08 -3.21
C ILE A 257 -17.80 5.32 -3.18
N LEU A 258 -17.96 4.32 -2.31
CA LEU A 258 -19.22 3.58 -2.10
C LEU A 258 -20.33 4.51 -1.65
#